data_30c86ca10d7882cab61ae5140190f047
#
_entry.id   30c86ca10d7882cab61ae5140190f047
#
_cell.length_a   1.000
_cell.length_b   1.000
_cell.length_c   1.000
_cell.angle_alpha   90.00
_cell.angle_beta   90.00
_cell.angle_gamma   90.00
#
_symmetry.space_group_name_H-M   'P 1'
#
loop_
_entity.id
_entity.type
_entity.pdbx_description
1 polymer ?
#
loop_
_entity_poly.entity_id
_entity_poly.type
_entity_poly.pdbx_seq_one_letter_code
_entity_poly.pdbx_strand_id
1 'polypeptide(L)'
;NIGLAQNLSGWGNPTSSPFQIDDKYFQWVDNFSWVIGKHSLRFGGEYRYNEFPQVGNEFPRGQFYFDNRYTNTISPSGTQSGGYVGADFMLGDTYNAIAAVSLVQADFRSSEWAAYIDDSWRVTPHLTVSLGLRWEVAQPMLDALGKEPNVLAKYTVPPNVANVQDPSAHPVYVRTGQGDFYEGINFRYTSYYNTAGLAKPVGTLYPLQTVRDGRMGDRLINTNYHDF
;
A
#
# COMPACT_ATOMS: atom_id res chain seq x y z
N ASN A 1 -14.56 -10.84 -11.18
CA ASN A 1 -13.81 -11.61 -12.18
C ASN A 1 -14.18 -13.09 -12.09
N ILE A 2 -14.24 -13.75 -13.21
CA ILE A 2 -14.52 -15.20 -13.33
C ILE A 2 -13.36 -15.82 -14.10
N GLY A 3 -12.64 -16.74 -13.48
CA GLY A 3 -11.58 -17.53 -14.08
C GLY A 3 -12.08 -18.92 -14.45
N LEU A 4 -11.81 -19.35 -15.66
CA LEU A 4 -12.17 -20.65 -16.18
C LEU A 4 -10.93 -21.42 -16.60
N ALA A 5 -10.85 -22.69 -16.20
CA ALA A 5 -9.80 -23.61 -16.67
C ALA A 5 -10.10 -24.12 -18.09
N GLN A 6 -9.37 -25.17 -18.54
CA GLN A 6 -9.55 -25.83 -19.83
C GLN A 6 -9.49 -24.87 -21.05
N ASN A 7 -8.59 -23.85 -20.98
CA ASN A 7 -8.38 -22.86 -22.05
C ASN A 7 -9.63 -22.04 -22.44
N LEU A 8 -10.62 -21.97 -21.57
CA LEU A 8 -11.74 -21.03 -21.75
C LEU A 8 -11.37 -19.66 -21.23
N SER A 9 -11.78 -18.64 -21.97
CA SER A 9 -11.60 -17.25 -21.57
C SER A 9 -12.44 -16.92 -20.34
N GLY A 10 -11.80 -16.34 -19.33
CA GLY A 10 -12.51 -15.81 -18.18
C GLY A 10 -13.29 -14.53 -18.52
N TRP A 11 -14.17 -14.12 -17.63
CA TRP A 11 -15.00 -12.92 -17.78
C TRP A 11 -14.80 -11.92 -16.65
N GLY A 12 -15.05 -10.66 -16.98
CA GLY A 12 -15.09 -9.56 -16.03
C GLY A 12 -13.87 -8.66 -16.09
N ASN A 13 -13.92 -7.62 -15.28
CA ASN A 13 -12.86 -6.62 -15.18
C ASN A 13 -11.62 -7.20 -14.47
N PRO A 14 -10.47 -6.53 -14.55
CA PRO A 14 -9.29 -6.87 -13.75
C PRO A 14 -9.62 -7.05 -12.26
N THR A 15 -8.85 -7.88 -11.59
CA THR A 15 -9.07 -8.23 -10.17
C THR A 15 -9.05 -7.05 -9.22
N SER A 16 -8.32 -6.00 -9.58
CA SER A 16 -8.21 -4.74 -8.83
C SER A 16 -9.33 -3.73 -9.13
N SER A 17 -10.28 -4.04 -10.03
CA SER A 17 -11.36 -3.09 -10.36
C SER A 17 -12.55 -3.19 -9.40
N PRO A 18 -13.14 -2.06 -8.94
CA PRO A 18 -12.75 -0.69 -9.23
C PRO A 18 -11.53 -0.25 -8.43
N PHE A 19 -10.62 0.44 -9.09
CA PHE A 19 -9.51 1.12 -8.47
C PHE A 19 -9.54 2.58 -8.96
N GLN A 20 -9.64 3.51 -8.04
CA GLN A 20 -9.77 4.94 -8.34
C GLN A 20 -8.71 5.71 -7.58
N ILE A 21 -7.99 6.56 -8.30
CA ILE A 21 -7.06 7.54 -7.75
C ILE A 21 -7.48 8.92 -8.26
N ASP A 22 -7.41 9.91 -7.40
CA ASP A 22 -7.63 11.32 -7.75
C ASP A 22 -6.38 12.10 -7.35
N ASP A 23 -5.44 12.20 -8.28
CA ASP A 23 -4.14 12.84 -8.04
C ASP A 23 -4.29 14.35 -8.05
N LYS A 24 -3.90 15.00 -6.95
CA LYS A 24 -3.81 16.44 -6.84
C LYS A 24 -2.37 16.84 -6.55
N TYR A 25 -1.87 17.72 -7.39
CA TYR A 25 -0.51 18.22 -7.33
C TYR A 25 -0.50 19.73 -7.23
N PHE A 26 0.12 20.24 -6.19
CA PHE A 26 0.29 21.66 -5.98
C PHE A 26 1.77 21.99 -5.92
N GLN A 27 2.19 23.01 -6.68
CA GLN A 27 3.58 23.42 -6.74
C GLN A 27 3.67 24.94 -6.66
N TRP A 28 4.52 25.39 -5.76
CA TRP A 28 4.88 26.80 -5.64
C TRP A 28 6.38 26.91 -5.84
N VAL A 29 6.78 27.74 -6.80
CA VAL A 29 8.19 27.97 -7.16
C VAL A 29 8.41 29.46 -7.24
N ASP A 30 9.48 29.92 -6.62
CA ASP A 30 9.91 31.29 -6.77
C ASP A 30 11.44 31.36 -6.93
N ASN A 31 11.89 32.20 -7.89
CA ASN A 31 13.28 32.33 -8.25
C ASN A 31 13.63 33.82 -8.41
N PHE A 32 14.65 34.24 -7.70
CA PHE A 32 15.16 35.59 -7.72
C PHE A 32 16.56 35.65 -8.33
N SER A 33 16.81 36.73 -9.04
CA SER A 33 18.15 37.07 -9.53
C SER A 33 18.49 38.47 -9.07
N TRP A 34 19.66 38.62 -8.49
CA TRP A 34 20.12 39.90 -7.97
C TRP A 34 21.59 40.13 -8.34
N VAL A 35 21.87 41.25 -9.00
CA VAL A 35 23.22 41.65 -9.36
C VAL A 35 23.66 42.78 -8.45
N ILE A 36 24.74 42.59 -7.71
CA ILE A 36 25.31 43.58 -6.80
C ILE A 36 26.83 43.64 -6.96
N GLY A 37 27.31 44.72 -7.55
CA GLY A 37 28.72 44.91 -7.78
C GLY A 37 29.35 43.84 -8.66
N LYS A 38 30.19 42.99 -8.10
CA LYS A 38 30.84 41.86 -8.82
C LYS A 38 30.13 40.51 -8.63
N HIS A 39 29.03 40.50 -7.92
CA HIS A 39 28.25 39.31 -7.62
C HIS A 39 26.99 39.23 -8.46
N SER A 40 26.69 38.05 -8.97
CA SER A 40 25.42 37.72 -9.61
C SER A 40 24.80 36.56 -8.82
N LEU A 41 23.91 36.92 -7.92
CA LEU A 41 23.21 36.00 -7.02
C LEU A 41 21.94 35.47 -7.70
N ARG A 42 21.70 34.18 -7.57
CA ARG A 42 20.43 33.54 -7.88
C ARG A 42 20.02 32.72 -6.66
N PHE A 43 18.81 32.88 -6.21
CA PHE A 43 18.28 32.10 -5.11
C PHE A 43 16.80 31.85 -5.32
N GLY A 44 16.34 30.76 -4.75
CA GLY A 44 14.94 30.41 -4.92
C GLY A 44 14.53 29.28 -4.01
N GLY A 45 13.27 28.97 -4.06
CA GLY A 45 12.67 27.90 -3.31
C GLY A 45 11.53 27.25 -4.06
N GLU A 46 11.25 26.02 -3.71
CA GLU A 46 10.16 25.24 -4.23
C GLU A 46 9.49 24.51 -3.08
N TYR A 47 8.16 24.51 -3.11
CA TYR A 47 7.32 23.68 -2.27
C TYR A 47 6.37 22.90 -3.14
N ARG A 48 6.32 21.58 -2.96
CA ARG A 48 5.38 20.68 -3.61
C ARG A 48 4.53 19.99 -2.57
N TYR A 49 3.25 19.90 -2.86
CA TYR A 49 2.31 19.15 -2.07
C TYR A 49 1.51 18.21 -2.97
N ASN A 50 1.58 16.93 -2.63
CA ASN A 50 0.90 15.87 -3.38
C ASN A 50 -0.17 15.25 -2.50
N GLU A 51 -1.35 15.05 -3.06
CA GLU A 51 -2.48 14.38 -2.44
C GLU A 51 -2.99 13.29 -3.39
N PHE A 52 -3.04 12.04 -2.91
CA PHE A 52 -3.42 10.87 -3.68
C PHE A 52 -4.52 10.10 -2.95
N PRO A 53 -5.74 10.65 -2.86
CA PRO A 53 -6.85 9.87 -2.35
C PRO A 53 -7.11 8.70 -3.29
N GLN A 54 -7.14 7.50 -2.71
CA GLN A 54 -7.39 6.29 -3.48
C GLN A 54 -8.46 5.44 -2.82
N VAL A 55 -9.24 4.78 -3.67
CA VAL A 55 -10.21 3.76 -3.28
C VAL A 55 -9.95 2.52 -4.11
N GLY A 56 -9.70 1.42 -3.45
CA GLY A 56 -9.51 0.14 -4.12
C GLY A 56 -8.50 -0.74 -3.41
N ASN A 57 -8.60 -2.01 -3.71
CA ASN A 57 -7.68 -3.05 -3.31
C ASN A 57 -7.83 -4.24 -4.27
N GLU A 58 -7.04 -5.29 -4.10
CA GLU A 58 -7.25 -6.50 -4.87
C GLU A 58 -8.58 -7.18 -4.50
N PHE A 59 -9.22 -7.75 -5.48
CA PHE A 59 -10.50 -8.49 -5.37
C PHE A 59 -11.66 -7.72 -4.72
N PRO A 60 -11.87 -6.42 -5.00
CA PRO A 60 -12.93 -5.64 -4.37
C PRO A 60 -14.34 -6.15 -4.70
N ARG A 61 -14.52 -6.83 -5.84
CA ARG A 61 -15.76 -7.47 -6.29
C ARG A 61 -15.73 -8.98 -6.22
N GLY A 62 -14.60 -9.53 -5.75
CA GLY A 62 -14.37 -10.96 -5.74
C GLY A 62 -13.89 -11.52 -7.08
N GLN A 63 -13.30 -12.69 -6.98
CA GLN A 63 -12.91 -13.53 -8.10
C GLN A 63 -13.33 -14.96 -7.81
N PHE A 64 -13.93 -15.61 -8.79
CA PHE A 64 -14.41 -17.00 -8.71
C PHE A 64 -13.71 -17.81 -9.76
N TYR A 65 -13.18 -18.95 -9.35
CA TYR A 65 -12.50 -19.88 -10.23
C TYR A 65 -13.27 -21.18 -10.35
N PHE A 66 -13.40 -21.64 -11.60
CA PHE A 66 -14.03 -22.88 -11.94
C PHE A 66 -13.01 -23.77 -12.67
N ASP A 67 -13.01 -25.03 -12.31
CA ASP A 67 -12.30 -26.08 -13.02
C ASP A 67 -13.27 -27.25 -13.23
N ASN A 68 -12.89 -28.32 -13.76
CA ASN A 68 -13.80 -29.42 -14.04
C ASN A 68 -13.96 -30.43 -12.88
N ARG A 69 -13.63 -30.05 -11.63
CA ARG A 69 -13.56 -31.00 -10.52
C ARG A 69 -14.87 -31.55 -10.02
N TYR A 70 -15.95 -30.79 -10.16
CA TYR A 70 -17.27 -31.19 -9.65
C TYR A 70 -18.09 -32.00 -10.69
N THR A 71 -17.80 -31.85 -11.95
CA THR A 71 -18.44 -32.59 -13.03
C THR A 71 -17.59 -33.73 -13.58
N ASN A 72 -16.41 -33.96 -13.04
CA ASN A 72 -15.55 -35.09 -13.42
C ASN A 72 -15.94 -36.38 -12.70
N THR A 73 -15.45 -37.51 -13.22
CA THR A 73 -15.50 -38.78 -12.57
C THR A 73 -14.18 -39.11 -11.88
N ILE A 74 -14.26 -39.62 -10.66
CA ILE A 74 -13.11 -40.08 -9.91
C ILE A 74 -13.14 -41.61 -9.93
N SER A 75 -12.11 -42.23 -10.51
CA SER A 75 -11.96 -43.70 -10.49
C SER A 75 -11.63 -44.21 -9.08
N PRO A 76 -11.81 -45.48 -8.78
CA PRO A 76 -11.41 -46.04 -7.52
C PRO A 76 -9.91 -45.90 -7.21
N SER A 77 -9.10 -45.69 -8.22
CA SER A 77 -7.67 -45.34 -8.09
C SER A 77 -7.37 -43.88 -7.81
N GLY A 78 -8.39 -43.05 -7.68
CA GLY A 78 -8.24 -41.60 -7.47
C GLY A 78 -7.95 -40.79 -8.74
N THR A 79 -7.97 -41.43 -9.92
CA THR A 79 -7.73 -40.71 -11.17
C THR A 79 -8.98 -39.94 -11.57
N GLN A 80 -8.81 -38.65 -11.80
CA GLN A 80 -9.89 -37.79 -12.31
C GLN A 80 -9.93 -37.85 -13.82
N SER A 81 -11.13 -38.00 -14.40
CA SER A 81 -11.33 -38.00 -15.84
C SER A 81 -12.67 -37.35 -16.25
N GLY A 82 -12.69 -36.76 -17.41
CA GLY A 82 -13.87 -36.04 -17.90
C GLY A 82 -14.05 -34.71 -17.20
N GLY A 83 -15.32 -34.35 -17.04
CA GLY A 83 -15.69 -33.04 -16.49
C GLY A 83 -15.54 -31.88 -17.48
N TYR A 84 -16.37 -30.90 -17.32
CA TYR A 84 -16.34 -29.69 -18.16
C TYR A 84 -16.50 -28.43 -17.31
N VAL A 85 -15.53 -27.54 -17.41
CA VAL A 85 -15.52 -26.31 -16.59
C VAL A 85 -16.76 -25.44 -16.80
N GLY A 86 -17.31 -25.42 -18.00
CA GLY A 86 -18.56 -24.72 -18.29
C GLY A 86 -19.77 -25.32 -17.54
N ALA A 87 -19.75 -26.63 -17.28
CA ALA A 87 -20.81 -27.27 -16.47
C ALA A 87 -20.66 -26.87 -14.99
N ASP A 88 -19.46 -26.91 -14.43
CA ASP A 88 -19.19 -26.43 -13.05
C ASP A 88 -19.58 -24.96 -12.90
N PHE A 89 -19.30 -24.13 -13.92
CA PHE A 89 -19.73 -22.73 -13.94
C PHE A 89 -21.26 -22.58 -13.95
N MET A 90 -21.97 -23.34 -14.78
CA MET A 90 -23.44 -23.31 -14.86
C MET A 90 -24.10 -23.81 -13.58
N LEU A 91 -23.46 -24.75 -12.88
CA LEU A 91 -23.92 -25.23 -11.57
C LEU A 91 -23.59 -24.25 -10.42
N GLY A 92 -22.65 -23.33 -10.64
CA GLY A 92 -22.18 -22.40 -9.62
C GLY A 92 -21.15 -23.00 -8.66
N ASP A 93 -20.60 -24.18 -8.98
CA ASP A 93 -19.66 -24.91 -8.14
C ASP A 93 -18.22 -24.40 -8.32
N THR A 94 -17.87 -23.36 -7.58
CA THR A 94 -16.52 -22.78 -7.60
C THR A 94 -15.53 -23.63 -6.81
N TYR A 95 -14.35 -23.85 -7.36
CA TYR A 95 -13.29 -24.51 -6.58
C TYR A 95 -12.51 -23.52 -5.71
N ASN A 96 -12.49 -22.25 -6.08
CA ASN A 96 -11.86 -21.19 -5.30
C ASN A 96 -12.62 -19.89 -5.49
N ALA A 97 -12.81 -19.17 -4.40
CA ALA A 97 -13.39 -17.84 -4.39
C ALA A 97 -12.54 -16.92 -3.50
N ILE A 98 -12.13 -15.80 -4.06
CA ILE A 98 -11.32 -14.80 -3.38
C ILE A 98 -12.10 -13.48 -3.37
N ALA A 99 -12.18 -12.83 -2.23
CA ALA A 99 -12.79 -11.51 -2.11
C ALA A 99 -12.07 -10.67 -1.06
N ALA A 100 -12.00 -9.38 -1.29
CA ALA A 100 -11.52 -8.43 -0.28
C ALA A 100 -12.49 -8.39 0.90
N VAL A 101 -11.96 -8.50 2.10
CA VAL A 101 -12.76 -8.43 3.34
C VAL A 101 -13.20 -7.01 3.68
N SER A 102 -12.52 -6.00 3.14
CA SER A 102 -12.89 -4.60 3.26
C SER A 102 -12.57 -3.85 1.98
N LEU A 103 -13.25 -2.74 1.74
CA LEU A 103 -12.84 -1.77 0.73
C LEU A 103 -12.00 -0.71 1.41
N VAL A 104 -10.71 -0.69 1.09
CA VAL A 104 -9.78 0.26 1.68
C VAL A 104 -9.86 1.59 0.96
N GLN A 105 -9.96 2.65 1.75
CA GLN A 105 -9.78 4.03 1.31
C GLN A 105 -8.54 4.57 2.02
N ALA A 106 -7.63 5.12 1.27
CA ALA A 106 -6.46 5.83 1.77
C ALA A 106 -6.43 7.25 1.20
N ASP A 107 -5.83 8.17 1.92
CA ASP A 107 -5.58 9.54 1.45
C ASP A 107 -4.09 9.83 1.70
N PHE A 108 -3.28 9.39 0.75
CA PHE A 108 -1.84 9.57 0.84
C PHE A 108 -1.45 11.01 0.54
N ARG A 109 -0.61 11.56 1.40
CA ARG A 109 -0.11 12.93 1.27
C ARG A 109 1.39 12.96 1.45
N SER A 110 2.05 13.77 0.64
CA SER A 110 3.47 14.05 0.79
C SER A 110 3.77 15.50 0.51
N SER A 111 4.85 16.00 1.09
CA SER A 111 5.35 17.34 0.82
C SER A 111 6.87 17.31 0.60
N GLU A 112 7.32 18.15 -0.32
CA GLU A 112 8.71 18.29 -0.70
C GLU A 112 9.08 19.76 -0.63
N TRP A 113 10.28 20.03 -0.14
CA TRP A 113 10.83 21.37 -0.01
C TRP A 113 12.18 21.41 -0.68
N ALA A 114 12.45 22.46 -1.40
CA ALA A 114 13.77 22.73 -1.95
C ALA A 114 14.10 24.22 -1.81
N ALA A 115 15.35 24.49 -1.55
CA ALA A 115 15.87 25.85 -1.57
C ALA A 115 17.30 25.84 -2.15
N TYR A 116 17.66 26.90 -2.85
CA TYR A 116 18.99 27.02 -3.41
C TYR A 116 19.47 28.47 -3.40
N ILE A 117 20.77 28.61 -3.42
CA ILE A 117 21.47 29.88 -3.64
C ILE A 117 22.71 29.63 -4.47
N ASP A 118 22.88 30.42 -5.52
CA ASP A 118 24.07 30.43 -6.39
C ASP A 118 24.64 31.84 -6.48
N ASP A 119 25.95 31.96 -6.43
CA ASP A 119 26.66 33.22 -6.68
C ASP A 119 27.72 33.03 -7.78
N SER A 120 27.68 33.87 -8.76
CA SER A 120 28.75 34.04 -9.75
C SER A 120 29.50 35.31 -9.41
N TRP A 121 30.64 35.13 -8.73
CA TRP A 121 31.50 36.22 -8.27
C TRP A 121 32.64 36.48 -9.24
N ARG A 122 32.63 37.65 -9.89
CA ARG A 122 33.73 38.13 -10.72
C ARG A 122 34.83 38.70 -9.85
N VAL A 123 35.77 37.86 -9.43
CA VAL A 123 36.91 38.26 -8.55
C VAL A 123 37.80 39.25 -9.26
N THR A 124 38.16 38.94 -10.52
CA THR A 124 38.96 39.81 -11.41
C THR A 124 38.31 39.85 -12.81
N PRO A 125 38.77 40.73 -13.74
CA PRO A 125 38.28 40.73 -15.11
C PRO A 125 38.46 39.39 -15.85
N HIS A 126 39.40 38.56 -15.43
CA HIS A 126 39.72 37.27 -16.06
C HIS A 126 39.36 36.06 -15.17
N LEU A 127 38.81 36.26 -13.96
CA LEU A 127 38.48 35.19 -13.06
C LEU A 127 37.07 35.38 -12.51
N THR A 128 36.21 34.41 -12.76
CA THR A 128 34.89 34.27 -12.16
C THR A 128 34.86 32.99 -11.33
N VAL A 129 34.37 33.05 -10.11
CA VAL A 129 34.15 31.91 -9.22
C VAL A 129 32.65 31.73 -9.08
N SER A 130 32.18 30.50 -9.28
CA SER A 130 30.78 30.15 -9.09
C SER A 130 30.64 29.24 -7.87
N LEU A 131 29.77 29.64 -6.96
CA LEU A 131 29.48 28.92 -5.71
C LEU A 131 27.96 28.68 -5.64
N GLY A 132 27.57 27.46 -5.34
CA GLY A 132 26.15 27.12 -5.20
C GLY A 132 25.92 26.16 -4.05
N LEU A 133 24.76 26.30 -3.45
CA LEU A 133 24.23 25.40 -2.44
C LEU A 133 22.77 25.12 -2.75
N ARG A 134 22.40 23.84 -2.70
CA ARG A 134 21.00 23.39 -2.78
C ARG A 134 20.68 22.47 -1.63
N TRP A 135 19.53 22.69 -1.02
CA TRP A 135 18.97 21.84 0.00
C TRP A 135 17.61 21.34 -0.46
N GLU A 136 17.38 20.05 -0.28
CA GLU A 136 16.11 19.40 -0.62
C GLU A 136 15.69 18.44 0.49
N VAL A 137 14.40 18.36 0.74
CA VAL A 137 13.82 17.36 1.62
C VAL A 137 12.50 16.87 1.06
N ALA A 138 12.40 15.56 0.83
CA ALA A 138 11.16 14.89 0.51
C ALA A 138 10.64 14.18 1.77
N GLN A 139 9.48 14.56 2.23
CA GLN A 139 8.88 13.91 3.37
C GLN A 139 8.22 12.60 2.92
N PRO A 140 8.41 11.49 3.66
CA PRO A 140 7.68 10.26 3.39
C PRO A 140 6.17 10.48 3.40
N MET A 141 5.46 9.70 2.60
CA MET A 141 4.00 9.75 2.55
C MET A 141 3.40 9.43 3.91
N LEU A 142 2.30 10.09 4.20
CA LEU A 142 1.40 9.74 5.29
C LEU A 142 0.03 9.38 4.71
N ASP A 143 -0.70 8.51 5.36
CA ASP A 143 -2.13 8.33 5.12
C ASP A 143 -2.91 9.24 6.05
N ALA A 144 -3.56 10.27 5.51
CA ALA A 144 -4.34 11.23 6.30
C ALA A 144 -5.54 10.59 7.01
N LEU A 145 -6.00 9.42 6.54
CA LEU A 145 -7.04 8.64 7.19
C LEU A 145 -6.48 7.71 8.28
N GLY A 146 -5.15 7.56 8.34
CA GLY A 146 -4.45 6.75 9.32
C GLY A 146 -4.84 5.27 9.29
N LYS A 147 -5.18 4.73 8.12
CA LYS A 147 -5.64 3.34 7.96
C LYS A 147 -4.54 2.39 7.51
N GLU A 148 -3.48 2.93 6.93
CA GLU A 148 -2.35 2.15 6.46
C GLU A 148 -1.52 1.60 7.62
N PRO A 149 -1.34 0.29 7.69
CA PRO A 149 -0.41 -0.31 8.64
C PRO A 149 0.99 -0.41 8.05
N ASN A 150 1.98 -0.36 8.91
CA ASN A 150 3.33 -0.78 8.58
C ASN A 150 3.67 -2.10 9.28
N VAL A 151 4.69 -2.79 8.82
CA VAL A 151 5.14 -4.05 9.40
C VAL A 151 6.49 -3.84 10.06
N LEU A 152 6.55 -4.13 11.36
CA LEU A 152 7.82 -4.29 12.05
C LEU A 152 8.25 -5.75 11.92
N ALA A 153 9.28 -6.01 11.14
CA ALA A 153 9.85 -7.35 10.95
C ALA A 153 10.62 -7.80 12.22
N LYS A 154 9.88 -7.91 13.33
CA LYS A 154 10.43 -8.34 14.62
C LYS A 154 9.89 -9.71 14.94
N TYR A 155 10.76 -10.69 14.92
CA TYR A 155 10.48 -12.06 15.36
C TYR A 155 11.19 -12.32 16.69
N THR A 156 10.49 -12.90 17.64
CA THR A 156 11.10 -13.50 18.82
C THR A 156 11.67 -14.87 18.49
N VAL A 157 10.96 -15.63 17.65
CA VAL A 157 11.36 -16.94 17.13
C VAL A 157 11.00 -16.97 15.64
N PRO A 158 11.89 -17.43 14.75
CA PRO A 158 11.54 -17.60 13.35
C PRO A 158 10.33 -18.51 13.19
N PRO A 159 9.34 -18.14 12.35
CA PRO A 159 8.15 -18.94 12.13
C PRO A 159 8.50 -20.28 11.47
N ASN A 160 7.94 -21.36 11.98
CA ASN A 160 8.02 -22.69 11.41
C ASN A 160 6.71 -23.46 11.67
N VAL A 161 6.62 -24.70 11.19
CA VAL A 161 5.39 -25.51 11.33
C VAL A 161 4.98 -25.72 12.80
N ALA A 162 5.94 -25.79 13.72
CA ALA A 162 5.66 -26.07 15.13
C ALA A 162 5.13 -24.84 15.87
N ASN A 163 5.52 -23.62 15.45
CA ASN A 163 5.15 -22.37 16.13
C ASN A 163 4.29 -21.42 15.27
N VAL A 164 3.72 -21.91 14.17
CA VAL A 164 2.93 -21.09 13.24
C VAL A 164 1.72 -20.42 13.91
N GLN A 165 1.22 -20.98 14.99
CA GLN A 165 0.11 -20.43 15.79
C GLN A 165 0.57 -19.51 16.93
N ASP A 166 1.89 -19.39 17.16
CA ASP A 166 2.42 -18.50 18.18
C ASP A 166 2.51 -17.06 17.65
N PRO A 167 1.75 -16.11 18.21
CA PRO A 167 1.80 -14.72 17.78
C PRO A 167 3.20 -14.11 17.83
N SER A 168 4.05 -14.56 18.77
CA SER A 168 5.41 -14.03 18.91
C SER A 168 6.34 -14.40 17.74
N ALA A 169 5.99 -15.41 16.97
CA ALA A 169 6.71 -15.82 15.77
C ALA A 169 6.32 -15.04 14.50
N HIS A 170 5.34 -14.14 14.60
CA HIS A 170 4.85 -13.35 13.49
C HIS A 170 5.32 -11.90 13.57
N PRO A 171 5.45 -11.20 12.44
CA PRO A 171 5.73 -9.77 12.43
C PRO A 171 4.63 -8.97 13.12
N VAL A 172 5.02 -7.87 13.73
CA VAL A 172 4.07 -6.95 14.37
C VAL A 172 3.57 -5.96 13.34
N TYR A 173 2.26 -5.91 13.16
CA TYR A 173 1.59 -4.90 12.35
C TYR A 173 1.30 -3.69 13.22
N VAL A 174 1.83 -2.53 12.82
CA VAL A 174 1.70 -1.27 13.56
C VAL A 174 0.92 -0.28 12.74
N ARG A 175 -0.01 0.40 13.37
CA ARG A 175 -0.80 1.47 12.74
C ARG A 175 -0.58 2.78 13.49
N THR A 176 -0.70 3.91 12.78
CA THR A 176 -0.58 5.26 13.33
C THR A 176 -1.66 5.55 14.36
N GLY A 177 -1.35 6.42 15.33
CA GLY A 177 -2.26 6.84 16.40
C GLY A 177 -2.35 5.84 17.55
N GLN A 178 -3.39 5.98 18.36
CA GLN A 178 -3.65 5.15 19.53
C GLN A 178 -5.07 4.60 19.49
N GLY A 179 -5.29 3.43 20.06
CA GLY A 179 -6.59 2.81 20.17
C GLY A 179 -6.70 1.44 19.49
N ASP A 180 -7.88 1.10 19.00
CA ASP A 180 -8.08 -0.15 18.29
C ASP A 180 -7.40 -0.12 16.90
N PHE A 181 -6.61 -1.15 16.63
CA PHE A 181 -5.94 -1.31 15.33
C PHE A 181 -6.92 -1.32 14.15
N TYR A 182 -8.11 -1.86 14.33
CA TYR A 182 -9.13 -1.98 13.28
C TYR A 182 -10.13 -0.82 13.24
N GLU A 183 -9.95 0.20 14.07
CA GLU A 183 -10.86 1.35 14.10
C GLU A 183 -10.95 2.02 12.72
N GLY A 184 -12.18 2.30 12.29
CA GLY A 184 -12.48 2.93 11.00
C GLY A 184 -12.32 2.03 9.77
N ILE A 185 -12.05 0.73 9.95
CA ILE A 185 -12.03 -0.25 8.86
C ILE A 185 -13.41 -0.91 8.79
N ASN A 186 -14.07 -0.75 7.64
CA ASN A 186 -15.38 -1.35 7.41
C ASN A 186 -15.20 -2.74 6.77
N PHE A 187 -15.48 -3.78 7.55
CA PHE A 187 -15.43 -5.15 7.06
C PHE A 187 -16.75 -5.54 6.40
N ARG A 188 -16.67 -6.14 5.20
CA ARG A 188 -17.84 -6.56 4.42
C ARG A 188 -18.53 -7.80 4.98
N TYR A 189 -17.77 -8.65 5.67
CA TYR A 189 -18.21 -9.99 6.09
C TYR A 189 -18.09 -10.13 7.60
N THR A 190 -18.70 -9.23 8.35
CA THR A 190 -18.63 -9.22 9.82
C THR A 190 -19.19 -10.52 10.43
N SER A 191 -20.23 -11.10 9.84
CA SER A 191 -20.83 -12.34 10.32
C SER A 191 -19.88 -13.55 10.20
N TYR A 192 -19.08 -13.60 9.15
CA TYR A 192 -18.09 -14.65 8.96
C TYR A 192 -17.03 -14.67 10.06
N TYR A 193 -16.62 -13.50 10.50
CA TYR A 193 -15.58 -13.34 11.49
C TYR A 193 -16.11 -13.39 12.95
N ASN A 194 -17.40 -13.23 13.12
CA ASN A 194 -18.05 -13.28 14.42
C ASN A 194 -18.54 -14.69 14.80
N THR A 195 -18.59 -15.64 13.89
CA THR A 195 -19.08 -17.01 14.14
C THR A 195 -18.27 -17.76 15.20
N ALA A 196 -17.02 -17.39 15.42
CA ALA A 196 -16.15 -17.98 16.44
C ALA A 196 -16.08 -17.15 17.72
N GLY A 197 -16.97 -16.15 17.91
CA GLY A 197 -16.92 -15.22 19.04
C GLY A 197 -15.75 -14.24 18.99
N LEU A 198 -15.08 -14.11 17.85
CA LEU A 198 -13.96 -13.19 17.66
C LEU A 198 -14.51 -11.82 17.24
N ALA A 199 -14.19 -10.82 18.00
CA ALA A 199 -14.59 -9.44 17.71
C ALA A 199 -13.87 -8.87 16.47
N LYS A 200 -12.84 -9.56 15.94
CA LYS A 200 -11.97 -9.08 14.88
C LYS A 200 -11.72 -10.17 13.83
N PRO A 201 -11.67 -9.81 12.54
CA PRO A 201 -11.58 -10.78 11.45
C PRO A 201 -10.23 -11.48 11.35
N VAL A 202 -9.21 -10.93 11.97
CA VAL A 202 -7.83 -11.38 11.83
C VAL A 202 -7.44 -12.24 13.01
N GLY A 203 -6.76 -13.35 12.75
CA GLY A 203 -6.17 -14.17 13.79
C GLY A 203 -6.87 -15.50 14.09
N THR A 204 -7.82 -15.92 13.26
CA THR A 204 -8.46 -17.23 13.46
C THR A 204 -7.58 -18.39 13.04
N LEU A 205 -6.84 -18.26 11.94
CA LEU A 205 -5.94 -19.29 11.42
C LEU A 205 -4.47 -18.95 11.69
N TYR A 206 -4.14 -17.66 11.58
CA TYR A 206 -2.81 -17.12 11.80
C TYR A 206 -2.90 -15.92 12.73
N PRO A 207 -2.64 -16.09 14.03
CA PRO A 207 -2.71 -14.97 14.97
C PRO A 207 -1.70 -13.89 14.60
N LEU A 208 -2.18 -12.69 14.34
CA LEU A 208 -1.34 -11.54 14.04
C LEU A 208 -1.14 -10.69 15.29
N GLN A 209 0.07 -10.22 15.49
CA GLN A 209 0.32 -9.16 16.46
C GLN A 209 -0.03 -7.81 15.82
N THR A 210 -1.00 -7.12 16.39
CA THR A 210 -1.45 -5.82 15.91
C THR A 210 -1.32 -4.79 17.01
N VAL A 211 -0.75 -3.62 16.71
CA VAL A 211 -0.46 -2.58 17.68
C VAL A 211 -0.84 -1.22 17.12
N ARG A 212 -1.52 -0.42 17.95
CA ARG A 212 -1.82 0.98 17.69
C ARG A 212 -1.65 1.76 19.01
N ASP A 213 -0.41 1.92 19.44
CA ASP A 213 -0.04 2.47 20.76
C ASP A 213 0.76 3.78 20.67
N GLY A 214 0.79 4.39 19.50
CA GLY A 214 1.51 5.64 19.25
C GLY A 214 3.00 5.47 18.96
N ARG A 215 3.54 4.23 18.94
CA ARG A 215 4.95 4.01 18.60
C ARG A 215 5.30 4.29 17.15
N MET A 216 4.31 4.21 16.27
CA MET A 216 4.42 4.64 14.89
C MET A 216 3.99 6.10 14.81
N GLY A 217 4.84 6.97 14.24
CA GLY A 217 4.48 8.34 13.92
C GLY A 217 3.35 8.42 12.88
N ASP A 218 3.00 9.61 12.49
CA ASP A 218 1.98 9.89 11.46
C ASP A 218 2.40 9.51 10.03
N ARG A 219 3.69 9.19 9.83
CA ARG A 219 4.26 8.79 8.53
C ARG A 219 4.63 7.32 8.52
N LEU A 220 4.54 6.70 7.34
CA LEU A 220 4.84 5.27 7.13
C LEU A 220 6.30 4.92 7.39
N ILE A 221 7.21 5.87 7.20
CA ILE A 221 8.65 5.74 7.51
C ILE A 221 9.15 7.03 8.16
N ASN A 222 10.23 6.91 8.93
CA ASN A 222 10.87 8.07 9.52
C ASN A 222 11.48 8.97 8.44
N THR A 223 11.23 10.26 8.55
CA THR A 223 11.85 11.26 7.68
C THR A 223 13.31 11.45 8.08
N ASN A 224 14.22 11.31 7.14
CA ASN A 224 15.60 11.72 7.32
C ASN A 224 15.74 13.19 6.87
N TYR A 225 16.08 14.08 7.79
CA TYR A 225 16.28 15.51 7.52
C TYR A 225 17.75 15.89 7.28
N HIS A 226 18.65 14.89 7.28
CA HIS A 226 20.10 15.10 7.25
C HIS A 226 20.76 14.62 5.95
N ASP A 227 19.99 14.28 4.94
CA ASP A 227 20.54 13.96 3.62
C ASP A 227 20.89 15.28 2.88
N PHE A 228 22.17 15.58 2.84
CA PHE A 228 22.76 16.73 2.15
C PHE A 228 23.51 16.27 0.90
#